data_b09eacc02a3fa90502b04295179fe1ea
#
_entry.id   b09eacc02a3fa90502b04295179fe1ea
#
_cell.length_a   1.000
_cell.length_b   1.000
_cell.length_c   1.000
_cell.angle_alpha   90.00
_cell.angle_beta   90.00
_cell.angle_gamma   90.00
#
_symmetry.space_group_name_H-M   'P 1'
#
loop_
_entity.id
_entity.type
_entity.pdbx_description
1 polymer ?
#
loop_
_entity_poly.entity_id
_entity_poly.type
_entity_poly.pdbx_seq_one_letter_code
_entity_poly.pdbx_strand_id
1 'polypeptide(L)'
;DGKIFLSEDNGHSWPHSTAFPDAPPITFSHILKNGNVLFATGAKLYLSTDNLKTYQPITVKAQDGSDNVPHTPKNPELPGWYFHTLPGVISWDINGAEMMVWGNYCNVVGGGTPVNIYYSTDSGRTVKIAYTFGQNPFFGDNGSGGGGQGGTLLGDPNNPVLARHVHTVAYNPVENAFYACTGDGTRGL
;
A
#
# COMPACT_ATOMS: atom_id res chain seq x y z
N ASP A 1 12.67 -12.97 5.45
CA ASP A 1 13.91 -12.23 5.65
C ASP A 1 13.80 -10.90 4.91
N GLY A 2 13.75 -9.76 5.62
CA GLY A 2 13.57 -8.44 5.05
C GLY A 2 14.76 -7.99 4.18
N LYS A 3 14.93 -8.61 3.01
CA LYS A 3 15.99 -8.27 2.05
C LYS A 3 15.38 -7.88 0.70
N ILE A 4 15.99 -6.87 0.09
CA ILE A 4 15.77 -6.55 -1.33
C ILE A 4 17.04 -6.92 -2.07
N PHE A 5 16.90 -7.62 -3.18
CA PHE A 5 17.99 -7.98 -4.06
C PHE A 5 17.99 -7.05 -5.28
N LEU A 6 19.17 -6.62 -5.69
CA LEU A 6 19.37 -5.78 -6.88
C LEU A 6 20.09 -6.57 -7.96
N SER A 7 19.56 -6.55 -9.16
CA SER A 7 20.21 -7.00 -10.38
C SER A 7 20.57 -5.79 -11.25
N GLU A 8 21.80 -5.75 -11.77
CA GLU A 8 22.27 -4.73 -12.70
C GLU A 8 22.47 -5.29 -14.11
N ASP A 9 22.12 -6.56 -14.33
CA ASP A 9 22.31 -7.30 -15.57
C ASP A 9 21.02 -7.93 -16.11
N ASN A 10 19.91 -7.22 -15.99
CA ASN A 10 18.57 -7.65 -16.43
C ASN A 10 18.10 -8.97 -15.81
N GLY A 11 18.46 -9.22 -14.55
CA GLY A 11 18.01 -10.39 -13.81
C GLY A 11 18.86 -11.65 -14.00
N HIS A 12 19.98 -11.58 -14.72
CA HIS A 12 20.88 -12.72 -14.90
C HIS A 12 21.64 -13.06 -13.61
N SER A 13 21.97 -12.04 -12.80
CA SER A 13 22.57 -12.24 -11.48
C SER A 13 22.00 -11.24 -10.45
N TRP A 14 22.18 -11.56 -9.17
CA TRP A 14 21.65 -10.79 -8.04
C TRP A 14 22.73 -10.61 -6.97
N PRO A 15 23.86 -9.95 -7.28
CA PRO A 15 25.04 -9.89 -6.40
C PRO A 15 24.83 -9.00 -5.18
N HIS A 16 23.88 -8.06 -5.26
CA HIS A 16 23.66 -7.07 -4.21
C HIS A 16 22.37 -7.36 -3.45
N SER A 17 22.44 -7.29 -2.13
CA SER A 17 21.25 -7.34 -1.28
C SER A 17 21.35 -6.34 -0.15
N THR A 18 20.26 -5.69 0.16
CA THR A 18 20.12 -4.81 1.32
C THR A 18 19.20 -5.47 2.33
N ALA A 19 19.69 -5.66 3.54
CA ALA A 19 18.92 -6.20 4.66
C ALA A 19 18.33 -5.06 5.49
N PHE A 20 17.11 -5.27 5.96
CA PHE A 20 16.38 -4.36 6.85
C PHE A 20 16.18 -5.06 8.19
N PRO A 21 17.09 -4.88 9.16
CA PRO A 21 17.15 -5.71 10.37
C PRO A 21 15.92 -5.59 11.26
N ASP A 22 15.26 -4.45 11.26
CA ASP A 22 14.07 -4.20 12.08
C ASP A 22 12.76 -4.38 11.31
N ALA A 23 12.85 -4.92 10.08
CA ALA A 23 11.69 -4.93 9.22
C ALA A 23 11.01 -6.29 9.21
N PRO A 24 9.67 -6.32 9.37
CA PRO A 24 8.86 -7.42 8.91
C PRO A 24 9.10 -7.66 7.41
N PRO A 25 8.58 -8.75 6.82
CA PRO A 25 8.76 -9.04 5.40
C PRO A 25 8.47 -7.82 4.52
N ILE A 26 9.30 -7.61 3.51
CA ILE A 26 9.03 -6.62 2.48
C ILE A 26 7.76 -7.05 1.74
N THR A 27 6.77 -6.17 1.69
CA THR A 27 5.47 -6.46 1.10
C THR A 27 5.38 -6.04 -0.35
N PHE A 28 6.14 -5.02 -0.75
CA PHE A 28 6.41 -4.68 -2.14
C PHE A 28 7.68 -3.84 -2.26
N SER A 29 8.21 -3.78 -3.48
CA SER A 29 9.20 -2.78 -3.92
C SER A 29 8.85 -2.30 -5.31
N HIS A 30 9.15 -1.03 -5.61
CA HIS A 30 8.93 -0.42 -6.92
C HIS A 30 10.09 0.53 -7.25
N ILE A 31 10.61 0.40 -8.48
CA ILE A 31 11.65 1.29 -8.99
C ILE A 31 10.99 2.35 -9.85
N LEU A 32 11.18 3.59 -9.47
CA LEU A 32 10.69 4.76 -10.18
C LEU A 32 11.63 5.14 -11.34
N LYS A 33 11.16 5.87 -12.32
CA LYS A 33 11.93 6.24 -13.52
C LYS A 33 13.23 6.98 -13.24
N ASN A 34 13.27 7.74 -12.16
CA ASN A 34 14.48 8.45 -11.73
C ASN A 34 15.46 7.58 -10.94
N GLY A 35 15.20 6.28 -10.81
CA GLY A 35 16.01 5.33 -10.06
C GLY A 35 15.73 5.27 -8.56
N ASN A 36 14.80 6.08 -8.04
CA ASN A 36 14.37 5.93 -6.65
C ASN A 36 13.70 4.57 -6.44
N VAL A 37 13.89 3.99 -5.26
CA VAL A 37 13.25 2.74 -4.87
C VAL A 37 12.30 3.00 -3.72
N LEU A 38 11.00 2.87 -3.97
CA LEU A 38 9.98 2.83 -2.93
C LEU A 38 9.76 1.38 -2.52
N PHE A 39 9.75 1.11 -1.23
CA PHE A 39 9.42 -0.22 -0.72
C PHE A 39 8.62 -0.14 0.57
N ALA A 40 7.93 -1.21 0.89
CA ALA A 40 7.12 -1.28 2.09
C ALA A 40 7.42 -2.53 2.91
N THR A 41 7.33 -2.34 4.20
CA THR A 41 7.04 -3.40 5.17
C THR A 41 5.55 -3.35 5.48
N GLY A 42 5.01 -4.29 6.24
CA GLY A 42 3.56 -4.30 6.51
C GLY A 42 2.95 -2.95 6.87
N ALA A 43 3.61 -2.16 7.73
CA ALA A 43 3.05 -0.91 8.27
C ALA A 43 3.86 0.35 7.93
N LYS A 44 4.97 0.25 7.21
CA LYS A 44 5.87 1.38 6.93
C LYS A 44 6.27 1.43 5.48
N LEU A 45 6.36 2.66 4.96
CA LEU A 45 6.94 2.96 3.65
C LEU A 45 8.34 3.55 3.82
N TYR A 46 9.19 3.23 2.87
CA TYR A 46 10.56 3.72 2.80
C TYR A 46 10.91 4.13 1.38
N LEU A 47 11.74 5.16 1.26
CA LEU A 47 12.32 5.60 -0.01
C LEU A 47 13.84 5.54 0.07
N SER A 48 14.45 4.97 -0.94
CA SER A 48 15.88 5.09 -1.23
C SER A 48 16.07 5.90 -2.51
N THR A 49 17.08 6.75 -2.53
CA THR A 49 17.45 7.58 -3.68
C THR A 49 18.89 7.28 -4.17
N ASP A 50 19.51 6.23 -3.67
CA ASP A 50 20.91 5.90 -3.87
C ASP A 50 21.16 4.38 -4.08
N ASN A 51 20.24 3.71 -4.80
CA ASN A 51 20.29 2.27 -5.07
C ASN A 51 20.35 1.42 -3.78
N LEU A 52 19.50 1.73 -2.83
CA LEU A 52 19.34 1.01 -1.56
C LEU A 52 20.59 1.04 -0.63
N LYS A 53 21.54 1.95 -0.86
CA LYS A 53 22.65 2.15 0.08
C LYS A 53 22.17 2.77 1.38
N THR A 54 21.23 3.72 1.25
CA THR A 54 20.50 4.30 2.38
C THR A 54 19.02 4.37 2.07
N TYR A 55 18.20 4.50 3.09
CA TYR A 55 16.75 4.68 2.96
C TYR A 55 16.19 5.47 4.13
N GLN A 56 15.04 6.11 3.91
CA GLN A 56 14.35 6.87 4.94
C GLN A 56 12.86 6.52 4.96
N PRO A 57 12.20 6.59 6.13
CA PRO A 57 10.77 6.38 6.22
C PRO A 57 10.01 7.50 5.54
N ILE A 58 8.88 7.15 4.91
CA ILE A 58 7.94 8.08 4.31
C ILE A 58 6.66 8.09 5.13
N THR A 59 6.25 9.29 5.55
CA THR A 59 4.95 9.48 6.19
C THR A 59 3.89 9.67 5.12
N VAL A 60 2.85 8.85 5.15
CA VAL A 60 1.70 9.02 4.25
C VAL A 60 0.87 10.21 4.70
N LYS A 61 0.40 11.01 3.75
CA LYS A 61 -0.51 12.12 4.00
C LYS A 61 -1.96 11.70 3.76
N ALA A 62 -2.83 12.06 4.68
CA ALA A 62 -4.27 11.95 4.50
C ALA A 62 -4.77 12.91 3.42
N GLN A 63 -6.04 12.81 3.04
CA GLN A 63 -6.65 13.67 2.00
C GLN A 63 -6.64 15.15 2.37
N ASP A 64 -6.72 15.48 3.64
CA ASP A 64 -6.65 16.85 4.17
C ASP A 64 -5.21 17.39 4.29
N GLY A 65 -4.22 16.56 3.96
CA GLY A 65 -2.80 16.91 4.03
C GLY A 65 -2.14 16.67 5.38
N SER A 66 -2.88 16.24 6.39
CA SER A 66 -2.32 15.83 7.68
C SER A 66 -1.54 14.53 7.58
N ASP A 67 -0.73 14.23 8.59
CA ASP A 67 -0.03 12.95 8.66
C ASP A 67 -1.03 11.83 8.94
N ASN A 68 -1.04 10.82 8.06
CA ASN A 68 -1.81 9.62 8.30
C ASN A 68 -1.04 8.72 9.25
N VAL A 69 -1.58 8.56 10.46
CA VAL A 69 -1.05 7.61 11.45
C VAL A 69 -1.68 6.24 11.17
N PRO A 70 -0.89 5.23 10.79
CA PRO A 70 -1.42 3.89 10.59
C PRO A 70 -2.11 3.38 11.84
N HIS A 71 -3.28 2.77 11.65
CA HIS A 71 -4.00 2.12 12.75
C HIS A 71 -3.13 0.98 13.31
N THR A 72 -2.97 0.96 14.64
CA THR A 72 -2.27 -0.14 15.31
C THR A 72 -3.25 -1.29 15.52
N PRO A 73 -3.03 -2.47 14.95
CA PRO A 73 -3.88 -3.62 15.19
C PRO A 73 -3.95 -3.96 16.67
N LYS A 74 -5.07 -4.48 17.15
CA LYS A 74 -5.22 -4.95 18.54
C LYS A 74 -4.26 -6.09 18.89
N ASN A 75 -3.88 -6.88 17.89
CA ASN A 75 -2.85 -7.89 18.06
C ASN A 75 -1.51 -7.37 17.53
N PRO A 76 -0.59 -6.91 18.40
CA PRO A 76 0.70 -6.37 18.01
C PRO A 76 1.67 -7.42 17.41
N GLU A 77 1.38 -8.71 17.58
CA GLU A 77 2.19 -9.78 17.00
C GLU A 77 1.93 -9.95 15.50
N LEU A 78 0.83 -9.40 14.99
CA LEU A 78 0.48 -9.47 13.60
C LEU A 78 0.79 -8.13 12.93
N PRO A 79 1.70 -8.10 11.96
CA PRO A 79 2.03 -6.86 11.26
C PRO A 79 0.78 -6.30 10.59
N GLY A 80 0.51 -5.03 10.80
CA GLY A 80 -0.51 -4.32 10.05
C GLY A 80 -0.15 -4.34 8.56
N TRP A 81 -0.98 -4.94 7.75
CA TRP A 81 -0.76 -5.06 6.30
C TRP A 81 -1.19 -3.80 5.54
N TYR A 82 -0.85 -2.64 6.08
CA TYR A 82 -1.25 -1.34 5.53
C TYR A 82 -0.82 -1.13 4.09
N PHE A 83 0.40 -1.56 3.77
CA PHE A 83 1.02 -1.29 2.48
C PHE A 83 1.22 -2.56 1.66
N HIS A 84 0.61 -3.66 2.08
CA HIS A 84 0.60 -4.86 1.26
C HIS A 84 -0.24 -4.62 0.00
N THR A 85 0.26 -5.01 -1.16
CA THR A 85 -0.44 -4.95 -2.43
C THR A 85 -0.24 -6.24 -3.20
N LEU A 86 -1.32 -6.81 -3.76
CA LEU A 86 -1.28 -8.09 -4.45
C LEU A 86 -0.53 -8.03 -5.79
N PRO A 87 -0.81 -7.05 -6.69
CA PRO A 87 -0.18 -6.97 -8.00
C PRO A 87 1.13 -6.18 -8.00
N GLY A 88 1.57 -5.69 -6.86
CA GLY A 88 2.64 -4.70 -6.79
C GLY A 88 2.14 -3.27 -7.02
N VAL A 89 3.09 -2.35 -7.05
CA VAL A 89 2.85 -0.93 -7.37
C VAL A 89 3.11 -0.72 -8.84
N ILE A 90 2.28 0.07 -9.49
CA ILE A 90 2.39 0.41 -10.90
C ILE A 90 2.52 1.92 -11.04
N SER A 91 3.33 2.37 -11.99
CA SER A 91 3.43 3.79 -12.36
C SER A 91 3.10 4.03 -13.82
N TRP A 92 2.58 5.21 -14.11
CA TRP A 92 2.22 5.67 -15.46
C TRP A 92 2.77 7.07 -15.71
N ASP A 93 3.05 7.37 -16.98
CA ASP A 93 3.26 8.74 -17.41
C ASP A 93 1.92 9.41 -17.63
N ILE A 94 1.63 10.41 -16.85
CA ILE A 94 0.41 11.19 -16.97
C ILE A 94 0.80 12.66 -17.06
N ASN A 95 0.51 13.28 -18.20
CA ASN A 95 0.84 14.69 -18.48
C ASN A 95 2.33 15.03 -18.27
N GLY A 96 3.23 14.10 -18.64
CA GLY A 96 4.67 14.31 -18.54
C GLY A 96 5.27 14.10 -17.14
N ALA A 97 4.48 13.62 -16.19
CA ALA A 97 4.94 13.25 -14.85
C ALA A 97 4.70 11.76 -14.59
N GLU A 98 5.63 11.12 -13.90
CA GLU A 98 5.40 9.77 -13.40
C GLU A 98 4.44 9.83 -12.23
N MET A 99 3.31 9.15 -12.36
CA MET A 99 2.33 8.97 -11.29
C MET A 99 2.28 7.53 -10.87
N MET A 100 2.53 7.28 -9.63
CA MET A 100 2.44 5.97 -8.99
C MET A 100 1.14 5.88 -8.22
N VAL A 101 0.36 4.80 -8.44
CA VAL A 101 -0.92 4.56 -7.75
C VAL A 101 -1.03 3.09 -7.38
N TRP A 102 -1.52 2.81 -6.19
CA TRP A 102 -1.83 1.44 -5.76
C TRP A 102 -2.90 1.42 -4.67
N GLY A 103 -3.54 0.29 -4.50
CA GLY A 103 -4.44 0.05 -3.39
C GLY A 103 -3.88 -0.99 -2.42
N ASN A 104 -4.25 -0.91 -1.16
CA ASN A 104 -3.82 -1.92 -0.21
C ASN A 104 -4.67 -3.19 -0.29
N TYR A 105 -3.98 -4.31 -0.21
CA TYR A 105 -4.57 -5.64 -0.06
C TYR A 105 -4.53 -6.01 1.42
N CYS A 106 -5.51 -5.51 2.17
CA CYS A 106 -5.60 -5.72 3.61
C CYS A 106 -5.77 -7.20 3.91
N ASN A 107 -4.87 -7.77 4.69
CA ASN A 107 -5.06 -9.11 5.18
C ASN A 107 -5.81 -9.08 6.52
N VAL A 108 -6.97 -9.69 6.56
CA VAL A 108 -7.87 -9.67 7.71
C VAL A 108 -7.35 -10.52 8.87
N VAL A 109 -6.43 -11.44 8.62
CA VAL A 109 -5.88 -12.34 9.65
C VAL A 109 -5.05 -11.60 10.69
N GLY A 110 -4.55 -10.41 10.36
CA GLY A 110 -3.68 -9.62 11.23
C GLY A 110 -4.32 -8.41 11.91
N GLY A 111 -5.61 -8.25 11.80
CA GLY A 111 -6.28 -7.01 12.19
C GLY A 111 -6.63 -6.18 10.97
N GLY A 112 -7.86 -5.66 10.94
CA GLY A 112 -8.34 -4.84 9.84
C GLY A 112 -7.51 -3.57 9.70
N THR A 113 -7.35 -3.13 8.47
CA THR A 113 -6.82 -1.81 8.13
C THR A 113 -7.83 -1.10 7.26
N PRO A 114 -7.87 0.24 7.26
CA PRO A 114 -8.67 0.98 6.29
C PRO A 114 -8.26 0.57 4.88
N VAL A 115 -9.23 0.40 3.99
CA VAL A 115 -8.95 0.13 2.58
C VAL A 115 -8.75 1.46 1.88
N ASN A 116 -7.55 1.66 1.35
CA ASN A 116 -7.14 2.93 0.75
C ASN A 116 -6.59 2.73 -0.66
N ILE A 117 -6.68 3.78 -1.46
CA ILE A 117 -5.88 3.98 -2.66
C ILE A 117 -4.84 5.06 -2.35
N TYR A 118 -3.59 4.77 -2.61
CA TYR A 118 -2.45 5.65 -2.41
C TYR A 118 -1.89 6.13 -3.73
N TYR A 119 -1.26 7.30 -3.74
CA TYR A 119 -0.56 7.82 -4.91
C TYR A 119 0.66 8.65 -4.55
N SER A 120 1.55 8.81 -5.51
CA SER A 120 2.66 9.74 -5.51
C SER A 120 2.88 10.31 -6.91
N THR A 121 3.24 11.59 -6.99
CA THR A 121 3.54 12.32 -8.24
C THR A 121 4.92 12.99 -8.21
N ASP A 122 5.72 12.72 -7.18
CA ASP A 122 7.01 13.36 -6.93
C ASP A 122 8.14 12.34 -6.73
N SER A 123 8.07 11.24 -7.47
CA SER A 123 9.04 10.14 -7.42
C SER A 123 9.16 9.52 -6.02
N GLY A 124 8.03 9.31 -5.37
CA GLY A 124 7.92 8.60 -4.09
C GLY A 124 8.28 9.44 -2.85
N ARG A 125 8.63 10.73 -3.01
CA ARG A 125 8.98 11.59 -1.86
C ARG A 125 7.81 11.88 -0.96
N THR A 126 6.63 12.04 -1.55
CA THR A 126 5.37 12.20 -0.83
C THR A 126 4.38 11.14 -1.30
N VAL A 127 3.82 10.42 -0.37
CA VAL A 127 2.73 9.49 -0.62
C VAL A 127 1.47 10.02 0.06
N LYS A 128 0.36 10.02 -0.69
CA LYS A 128 -0.93 10.54 -0.21
C LYS A 128 -2.02 9.49 -0.37
N ILE A 129 -3.05 9.59 0.46
CA ILE A 129 -4.28 8.85 0.27
C ILE A 129 -5.13 9.58 -0.77
N ALA A 130 -5.43 8.91 -1.87
CA ALA A 130 -6.35 9.38 -2.90
C ALA A 130 -7.81 9.11 -2.52
N TYR A 131 -8.06 7.94 -1.94
CA TYR A 131 -9.40 7.48 -1.63
C TYR A 131 -9.38 6.51 -0.45
N THR A 132 -10.36 6.65 0.45
CA THR A 132 -10.60 5.71 1.54
C THR A 132 -11.99 5.10 1.35
N PHE A 133 -12.06 3.78 1.27
CA PHE A 133 -13.33 3.06 1.19
C PHE A 133 -14.11 3.14 2.50
N GLY A 134 -15.41 2.88 2.40
CA GLY A 134 -16.33 2.90 3.52
C GLY A 134 -16.02 1.86 4.59
N GLN A 135 -16.64 2.06 5.73
CA GLN A 135 -16.54 1.15 6.88
C GLN A 135 -17.30 -0.16 6.60
N ASN A 136 -16.58 -1.22 6.31
CA ASN A 136 -17.18 -2.52 6.04
C ASN A 136 -17.52 -3.25 7.35
N PRO A 137 -18.81 -3.51 7.64
CA PRO A 137 -19.24 -4.11 8.91
C PRO A 137 -18.79 -5.58 9.08
N PHE A 138 -18.35 -6.23 8.01
CA PHE A 138 -17.82 -7.60 8.06
C PHE A 138 -16.33 -7.64 8.42
N PHE A 139 -15.66 -6.49 8.43
CA PHE A 139 -14.21 -6.39 8.67
C PHE A 139 -13.94 -5.23 9.62
N GLY A 140 -13.38 -5.56 10.76
CA GLY A 140 -12.98 -4.61 11.78
C GLY A 140 -11.60 -4.94 12.32
N ASP A 141 -11.18 -4.23 13.35
CA ASP A 141 -9.85 -4.36 13.97
C ASP A 141 -9.68 -5.59 14.89
N ASN A 142 -10.68 -6.47 14.97
CA ASN A 142 -10.66 -7.64 15.86
C ASN A 142 -9.90 -8.84 15.32
N GLY A 143 -9.34 -8.77 14.11
CA GLY A 143 -8.53 -9.82 13.51
C GLY A 143 -9.29 -11.08 13.08
N SER A 144 -10.60 -11.13 13.22
CA SER A 144 -11.39 -12.28 12.78
C SER A 144 -11.73 -12.16 11.30
N GLY A 145 -11.10 -12.99 10.50
CA GLY A 145 -11.22 -13.02 9.03
C GLY A 145 -12.54 -13.53 8.46
N GLY A 146 -13.55 -13.65 9.27
CA GLY A 146 -14.83 -14.17 8.84
C GLY A 146 -15.98 -13.60 9.66
N GLY A 147 -16.52 -12.46 9.25
CA GLY A 147 -17.76 -11.94 9.82
C GLY A 147 -17.71 -11.62 11.32
N GLY A 148 -16.53 -11.31 11.83
CA GLY A 148 -16.33 -11.01 13.24
C GLY A 148 -17.03 -9.76 13.65
N GLN A 149 -18.11 -9.90 14.36
CA GLN A 149 -18.80 -8.79 15.01
C GLN A 149 -17.97 -8.32 16.21
N GLY A 150 -17.76 -7.03 16.37
CA GLY A 150 -17.29 -6.44 17.62
C GLY A 150 -15.93 -5.73 17.60
N GLY A 151 -15.30 -5.54 16.45
CA GLY A 151 -14.14 -4.64 16.30
C GLY A 151 -14.52 -3.23 15.93
N THR A 152 -13.59 -2.28 16.08
CA THR A 152 -13.75 -0.93 15.55
C THR A 152 -13.83 -0.98 14.04
N LEU A 153 -14.86 -0.39 13.45
CA LEU A 153 -14.96 -0.26 12.01
C LEU A 153 -13.90 0.72 11.52
N LEU A 154 -13.21 0.31 10.44
CA LEU A 154 -12.13 1.07 9.82
C LEU A 154 -12.55 1.53 8.43
N GLY A 155 -12.15 2.74 8.06
CA GLY A 155 -12.54 3.38 6.80
C GLY A 155 -13.32 4.67 7.01
N ASP A 156 -13.79 5.24 5.92
CA ASP A 156 -14.57 6.49 5.94
C ASP A 156 -16.03 6.19 6.28
N PRO A 157 -16.55 6.69 7.43
CA PRO A 157 -17.95 6.46 7.81
C PRO A 157 -18.97 7.08 6.85
N ASN A 158 -18.56 8.04 6.04
CA ASN A 158 -19.45 8.74 5.09
C ASN A 158 -19.40 8.14 3.68
N ASN A 159 -18.49 7.20 3.43
CA ASN A 159 -18.36 6.59 2.12
C ASN A 159 -19.23 5.31 2.03
N PRO A 160 -20.24 5.26 1.15
CA PRO A 160 -21.07 4.08 1.01
C PRO A 160 -20.41 2.94 0.23
N VAL A 161 -19.28 3.19 -0.43
CA VAL A 161 -18.59 2.19 -1.24
C VAL A 161 -17.74 1.31 -0.33
N LEU A 162 -18.15 0.07 -0.14
CA LEU A 162 -17.49 -0.88 0.73
C LEU A 162 -16.51 -1.74 -0.07
N ALA A 163 -15.34 -2.00 0.51
CA ALA A 163 -14.38 -2.95 -0.01
C ALA A 163 -13.72 -3.72 1.14
N ARG A 164 -13.27 -4.94 0.84
CA ARG A 164 -12.40 -5.70 1.75
C ARG A 164 -10.94 -5.35 1.51
N HIS A 165 -10.56 -5.23 0.25
CA HIS A 165 -9.23 -4.89 -0.21
C HIS A 165 -9.28 -4.49 -1.69
N VAL A 166 -8.19 -3.91 -2.17
CA VAL A 166 -8.02 -3.58 -3.58
C VAL A 166 -7.13 -4.63 -4.24
N HIS A 167 -7.62 -5.22 -5.33
CA HIS A 167 -6.86 -6.21 -6.11
C HIS A 167 -5.89 -5.54 -7.06
N THR A 168 -6.34 -4.49 -7.73
CA THR A 168 -5.52 -3.72 -8.67
C THR A 168 -6.07 -2.33 -8.87
N VAL A 169 -5.19 -1.43 -9.31
CA VAL A 169 -5.57 -0.12 -9.86
C VAL A 169 -5.00 -0.04 -11.26
N ALA A 170 -5.79 0.42 -12.22
CA ALA A 170 -5.38 0.59 -13.60
C ALA A 170 -5.74 1.99 -14.09
N TYR A 171 -4.89 2.58 -14.92
CA TYR A 171 -5.13 3.85 -15.57
C TYR A 171 -5.67 3.66 -16.98
N ASN A 172 -6.77 4.33 -17.31
CA ASN A 172 -7.31 4.41 -18.65
C ASN A 172 -6.94 5.77 -19.27
N PRO A 173 -6.00 5.81 -20.23
CA PRO A 173 -5.57 7.08 -20.81
C PRO A 173 -6.64 7.72 -21.72
N VAL A 174 -7.60 6.96 -22.22
CA VAL A 174 -8.66 7.48 -23.07
C VAL A 174 -9.65 8.34 -22.27
N GLU A 175 -9.97 7.89 -21.06
CA GLU A 175 -10.91 8.57 -20.17
C GLU A 175 -10.21 9.44 -19.14
N ASN A 176 -8.86 9.40 -19.08
CA ASN A 176 -8.06 10.04 -18.05
C ASN A 176 -8.54 9.68 -16.63
N ALA A 177 -8.80 8.39 -16.41
CA ALA A 177 -9.40 7.90 -15.18
C ALA A 177 -8.67 6.68 -14.62
N PHE A 178 -8.69 6.54 -13.30
CA PHE A 178 -8.24 5.34 -12.62
C PHE A 178 -9.42 4.42 -12.31
N TYR A 179 -9.22 3.14 -12.51
CA TYR A 179 -10.16 2.08 -12.17
C TYR A 179 -9.55 1.23 -11.06
N ALA A 180 -10.28 1.05 -9.97
CA ALA A 180 -9.91 0.15 -8.90
C ALA A 180 -10.78 -1.12 -8.96
N CYS A 181 -10.13 -2.28 -8.97
CA CYS A 181 -10.80 -3.56 -8.85
C CYS A 181 -10.72 -4.02 -7.40
N THR A 182 -11.87 -4.18 -6.78
CA THR A 182 -12.01 -4.72 -5.42
C THR A 182 -12.56 -6.14 -5.47
N GLY A 183 -12.22 -6.98 -4.51
CA GLY A 183 -12.55 -8.39 -4.60
C GLY A 183 -13.00 -9.07 -3.31
N ASP A 184 -13.23 -10.38 -3.44
CA ASP A 184 -13.50 -11.38 -2.41
C ASP A 184 -14.67 -11.10 -1.47
N GLY A 185 -15.86 -11.35 -1.98
CA GLY A 185 -17.04 -11.48 -1.14
C GLY A 185 -17.63 -10.19 -0.59
N THR A 186 -17.12 -9.04 -1.00
CA THR A 186 -17.86 -7.81 -0.86
C THR A 186 -18.95 -7.83 -1.92
N ARG A 187 -20.14 -8.19 -1.53
CA ARG A 187 -21.29 -7.90 -2.36
C ARG A 187 -21.42 -6.38 -2.31
N GLY A 188 -20.95 -5.71 -3.35
CA GLY A 188 -21.39 -4.34 -3.60
C GLY A 188 -22.92 -4.36 -3.65
N LEU A 189 -23.51 -3.61 -2.81
CA LEU A 189 -24.91 -3.30 -2.90
C LEU A 189 -25.14 -2.32 -4.04
#